data_0cb40ae676884e7053c1f956d86efb00
#
_entry.id   0cb40ae676884e7053c1f956d86efb00
#
_cell.length_a   1.000
_cell.length_b   1.000
_cell.length_c   1.000
_cell.angle_alpha   90.00
_cell.angle_beta   90.00
_cell.angle_gamma   90.00
#
_symmetry.space_group_name_H-M   'P 1'
#
loop_
_entity.id
_entity.type
_entity.pdbx_description
1 polymer ?
#
loop_
_entity_poly.entity_id
_entity_poly.type
_entity_poly.pdbx_seq_one_letter_code
_entity_poly.pdbx_strand_id
1 'polypeptide(L)'
;MAKPAANEQVLQGTLDLLILKTLSLAPMHGWGLTHRIEQLSKEALQVGQGSIYPALVRLEQRGWIDTEWRITENSRRAKYYRLTAAGRRALGQELASWNRFVSAVGHVLAAES
;
A
#
# COMPACT_ATOMS: atom_id res chain seq x y z
N MET A 1 5.84 -23.65 6.74
CA MET A 1 6.66 -23.09 6.49
C MET A 1 6.48 -21.84 5.81
N ALA A 2 7.06 -21.12 5.35
CA ALA A 2 7.19 -19.94 4.58
C ALA A 2 5.94 -19.13 4.28
N LYS A 3 5.00 -19.15 5.17
CA LYS A 3 3.74 -18.46 4.92
C LYS A 3 3.89 -16.94 4.85
N PRO A 4 4.67 -16.31 5.73
CA PRO A 4 4.82 -14.84 5.63
C PRO A 4 5.44 -14.42 4.31
N ALA A 5 6.40 -15.21 3.81
CA ALA A 5 7.01 -14.90 2.53
C ALA A 5 6.00 -15.00 1.41
N ALA A 6 5.12 -16.01 1.47
CA ALA A 6 4.08 -16.16 0.48
C ALA A 6 3.13 -14.99 0.49
N ASN A 7 2.74 -14.50 1.69
CA ASN A 7 1.90 -13.34 1.79
C ASN A 7 2.55 -12.11 1.20
N GLU A 8 3.83 -11.93 1.48
CA GLU A 8 4.55 -10.79 0.93
C GLU A 8 4.62 -10.87 -0.58
N GLN A 9 4.82 -12.05 -1.14
CA GLN A 9 4.85 -12.20 -2.58
C GLN A 9 3.50 -11.91 -3.22
N VAL A 10 2.44 -12.38 -2.61
CA VAL A 10 1.10 -12.09 -3.11
C VAL A 10 0.85 -10.60 -3.07
N LEU A 11 1.29 -9.94 -2.00
CA LEU A 11 1.08 -8.53 -1.84
C LEU A 11 1.95 -7.68 -2.75
N GLN A 12 3.03 -8.23 -3.27
CA GLN A 12 3.97 -7.42 -4.05
C GLN A 12 3.28 -6.70 -5.20
N GLY A 13 2.36 -7.38 -5.88
CA GLY A 13 1.61 -6.78 -6.97
C GLY A 13 0.53 -5.81 -6.53
N THR A 14 0.14 -5.85 -5.26
CA THR A 14 -0.94 -5.01 -4.74
C THR A 14 -0.47 -4.03 -3.69
N LEU A 15 0.78 -4.15 -3.23
CA LEU A 15 1.27 -3.31 -2.14
C LEU A 15 1.20 -1.83 -2.51
N ASP A 16 1.56 -1.49 -3.73
CA ASP A 16 1.51 -0.09 -4.17
C ASP A 16 0.09 0.45 -4.07
N LEU A 17 -0.90 -0.35 -4.47
CA LEU A 17 -2.30 0.05 -4.37
C LEU A 17 -2.71 0.28 -2.92
N LEU A 18 -2.28 -0.62 -2.02
CA LEU A 18 -2.60 -0.49 -0.59
C LEU A 18 -1.98 0.77 0.00
N ILE A 19 -0.75 1.08 -0.39
CA ILE A 19 -0.08 2.30 0.10
C ILE A 19 -0.82 3.53 -0.41
N LEU A 20 -1.13 3.58 -1.69
CA LEU A 20 -1.80 4.74 -2.26
C LEU A 20 -3.15 4.96 -1.59
N LYS A 21 -3.92 3.90 -1.39
CA LYS A 21 -5.22 4.02 -0.73
C LYS A 21 -5.06 4.50 0.70
N THR A 22 -4.13 3.93 1.43
CA THR A 22 -3.95 4.29 2.83
C THR A 22 -3.52 5.74 2.98
N LEU A 23 -2.62 6.20 2.11
CA LEU A 23 -2.18 7.59 2.15
C LEU A 23 -3.25 8.56 1.65
N SER A 24 -4.25 8.07 0.92
CA SER A 24 -5.39 8.92 0.55
C SER A 24 -6.22 9.29 1.76
N LEU A 25 -6.10 8.55 2.84
CA LEU A 25 -6.84 8.82 4.07
C LEU A 25 -6.16 9.90 4.92
N ALA A 26 -4.83 9.88 4.97
CA ALA A 26 -4.05 10.86 5.71
C ALA A 26 -2.58 10.63 5.45
N PRO A 27 -1.74 11.67 5.58
CA PRO A 27 -0.29 11.47 5.54
C PRO A 27 0.17 10.63 6.73
N MET A 28 1.19 9.81 6.52
CA MET A 28 1.68 8.91 7.56
C MET A 28 3.17 8.69 7.40
N HIS A 29 3.87 8.41 8.52
CA HIS A 29 5.23 7.89 8.44
C HIS A 29 5.19 6.40 8.15
N GLY A 30 6.35 5.82 7.77
CA GLY A 30 6.38 4.45 7.28
C GLY A 30 5.86 3.43 8.27
N TRP A 31 6.24 3.59 9.55
CA TRP A 31 5.77 2.66 10.57
C TRP A 31 4.26 2.74 10.77
N GLY A 32 3.74 3.97 10.77
CA GLY A 32 2.29 4.15 10.92
C GLY A 32 1.54 3.58 9.72
N LEU A 33 2.16 3.66 8.54
CA LEU A 33 1.55 3.14 7.33
C LEU A 33 1.38 1.61 7.39
N THR A 34 2.41 0.89 7.82
CA THR A 34 2.29 -0.57 7.95
C THR A 34 1.24 -0.94 8.97
N HIS A 35 1.22 -0.24 10.10
CA HIS A 35 0.22 -0.47 11.14
C HIS A 35 -1.19 -0.25 10.61
N ARG A 36 -1.36 0.83 9.85
CA ARG A 36 -2.69 1.17 9.35
C ARG A 36 -3.18 0.13 8.35
N ILE A 37 -2.31 -0.35 7.49
CA ILE A 37 -2.68 -1.40 6.54
C ILE A 37 -3.11 -2.65 7.29
N GLU A 38 -2.38 -3.02 8.34
CA GLU A 38 -2.75 -4.16 9.15
C GLU A 38 -4.12 -3.98 9.79
N GLN A 39 -4.36 -2.80 10.37
CA GLN A 39 -5.65 -2.51 10.98
C GLN A 39 -6.80 -2.56 9.96
N LEU A 40 -6.61 -1.91 8.82
CA LEU A 40 -7.67 -1.82 7.82
C LEU A 40 -7.99 -3.17 7.21
N SER A 41 -7.02 -4.07 7.17
CA SER A 41 -7.25 -5.42 6.66
C SER A 41 -7.73 -6.37 7.76
N LYS A 42 -8.06 -5.86 8.93
CA LYS A 42 -8.51 -6.66 10.08
C LYS A 42 -7.45 -7.70 10.42
N GLU A 43 -6.21 -7.27 10.41
CA GLU A 43 -5.03 -8.06 10.79
C GLU A 43 -4.74 -9.21 9.82
N ALA A 44 -5.40 -9.24 8.68
CA ALA A 44 -5.17 -10.30 7.70
C ALA A 44 -3.90 -10.10 6.89
N LEU A 45 -3.51 -8.84 6.67
CA LEU A 45 -2.33 -8.52 5.86
C LEU A 45 -1.26 -7.94 6.76
N GLN A 46 -0.07 -8.51 6.66
CA GLN A 46 1.08 -8.01 7.39
C GLN A 46 2.15 -7.58 6.40
N VAL A 47 2.61 -6.35 6.55
CA VAL A 47 3.59 -5.78 5.64
C VAL A 47 4.84 -5.43 6.44
N GLY A 48 5.94 -6.10 6.13
CA GLY A 48 7.18 -5.85 6.83
C GLY A 48 7.87 -4.60 6.34
N GLN A 49 8.78 -4.10 7.18
CA GLN A 49 9.57 -2.92 6.83
C GLN A 49 10.42 -3.17 5.60
N GLY A 50 10.84 -4.41 5.39
CA GLY A 50 11.63 -4.75 4.23
C GLY A 50 10.88 -4.59 2.91
N SER A 51 9.56 -4.65 2.95
CA SER A 51 8.75 -4.48 1.74
C SER A 51 8.24 -3.06 1.58
N ILE A 52 7.91 -2.41 2.70
CA ILE A 52 7.26 -1.10 2.63
C ILE A 52 8.20 -0.01 2.12
N TYR A 53 9.46 0.01 2.59
CA TYR A 53 10.34 1.10 2.23
C TYR A 53 10.76 1.06 0.76
N PRO A 54 11.09 -0.10 0.18
CA PRO A 54 11.34 -0.12 -1.27
C PRO A 54 10.13 0.32 -2.09
N ALA A 55 8.92 -0.03 -1.63
CA ALA A 55 7.71 0.41 -2.33
C ALA A 55 7.55 1.92 -2.25
N LEU A 56 7.82 2.50 -1.08
CA LEU A 56 7.73 3.95 -0.92
C LEU A 56 8.73 4.66 -1.84
N VAL A 57 9.94 4.11 -1.96
CA VAL A 57 10.94 4.69 -2.87
C VAL A 57 10.42 4.68 -4.31
N ARG A 58 9.85 3.55 -4.74
CA ARG A 58 9.30 3.47 -6.10
C ARG A 58 8.21 4.49 -6.35
N LEU A 59 7.30 4.61 -5.39
CA LEU A 59 6.17 5.52 -5.54
C LEU A 59 6.61 6.97 -5.55
N GLU A 60 7.61 7.29 -4.73
CA GLU A 60 8.17 8.63 -4.70
C GLU A 60 8.85 8.96 -6.02
N GLN A 61 9.60 8.00 -6.57
CA GLN A 61 10.26 8.20 -7.85
C GLN A 61 9.27 8.43 -8.98
N ARG A 62 8.08 7.84 -8.87
CA ARG A 62 7.03 8.05 -9.87
C ARG A 62 6.29 9.36 -9.67
N GLY A 63 6.55 10.06 -8.57
CA GLY A 63 5.86 11.30 -8.29
C GLY A 63 4.45 11.11 -7.75
N TRP A 64 4.10 9.91 -7.32
CA TRP A 64 2.77 9.62 -6.79
C TRP A 64 2.65 9.93 -5.32
N ILE A 65 3.75 9.98 -4.60
CA ILE A 65 3.80 10.42 -3.22
C ILE A 65 4.98 11.37 -3.07
N ASP A 66 4.88 12.25 -2.07
CA ASP A 66 6.01 13.07 -1.67
C ASP A 66 6.17 13.00 -0.16
N THR A 67 7.15 13.69 0.35
CA THR A 67 7.52 13.54 1.75
C THR A 67 7.70 14.90 2.40
N GLU A 68 7.50 14.92 3.71
CA GLU A 68 7.87 16.08 4.52
C GLU A 68 8.26 15.60 5.90
N TRP A 69 9.16 16.32 6.52
CA TRP A 69 9.56 16.01 7.89
C TRP A 69 8.64 16.71 8.86
N ARG A 70 8.22 16.00 9.87
CA ARG A 70 7.35 16.53 10.93
C ARG A 70 7.88 16.10 12.28
N ILE A 71 7.47 16.84 13.31
CA ILE A 71 7.75 16.47 14.69
C ILE A 71 6.58 15.61 15.17
N THR A 72 6.90 14.43 15.67
CA THR A 72 5.89 13.51 16.20
C THR A 72 5.51 13.92 17.61
N GLU A 73 4.51 13.23 18.15
CA GLU A 73 4.05 13.46 19.51
C GLU A 73 5.16 13.27 20.53
N ASN A 74 6.14 12.44 20.21
CA ASN A 74 7.26 12.18 21.11
C ASN A 74 8.42 13.13 20.87
N SER A 75 8.17 14.26 20.23
CA SER A 75 9.18 15.28 19.93
C SER A 75 10.32 14.74 19.06
N ARG A 76 10.03 13.76 18.23
CA ARG A 76 11.01 13.19 17.30
C ARG A 76 10.66 13.56 15.89
N ARG A 77 11.69 13.74 15.09
CA ARG A 77 11.48 13.99 13.66
C ARG A 77 11.12 12.69 12.98
N ALA A 78 10.12 12.75 12.11
CA ALA A 78 9.74 11.60 11.31
C ALA A 78 9.41 12.06 9.90
N LYS A 79 9.73 11.21 8.94
CA LYS A 79 9.46 11.48 7.54
C LYS A 79 8.04 11.01 7.24
N TYR A 80 7.17 11.94 6.88
CA TYR A 80 5.79 11.63 6.53
C TYR A 80 5.65 11.57 5.03
N TYR A 81 4.85 10.63 4.57
CA TYR A 81 4.56 10.43 3.15
C TYR A 81 3.15 10.94 2.87
N ARG A 82 2.97 11.58 1.73
CA ARG A 82 1.70 12.17 1.34
C ARG A 82 1.39 11.79 -0.10
N LEU A 83 0.11 11.61 -0.38
CA LEU A 83 -0.34 11.34 -1.75
C LEU A 83 -0.35 12.66 -2.53
N THR A 84 0.23 12.64 -3.73
CA THR A 84 0.20 13.81 -4.61
C THR A 84 -1.05 13.76 -5.49
N ALA A 85 -1.30 14.83 -6.24
CA ALA A 85 -2.40 14.83 -7.21
C ALA A 85 -2.21 13.72 -8.24
N ALA A 86 -0.98 13.52 -8.70
CA ALA A 86 -0.68 12.43 -9.62
C ALA A 86 -0.94 11.08 -8.95
N GLY A 87 -0.64 10.96 -7.66
CA GLY A 87 -0.91 9.74 -6.92
C GLY A 87 -2.39 9.45 -6.78
N ARG A 88 -3.22 10.49 -6.64
CA ARG A 88 -4.67 10.29 -6.59
C ARG A 88 -5.19 9.75 -7.91
N ARG A 89 -4.69 10.27 -9.01
CA ARG A 89 -5.07 9.75 -10.33
C ARG A 89 -4.60 8.31 -10.50
N ALA A 90 -3.37 8.03 -10.06
CA ALA A 90 -2.84 6.67 -10.13
C ALA A 90 -3.67 5.72 -9.28
N LEU A 91 -4.09 6.16 -8.10
CA LEU A 91 -4.95 5.32 -7.24
C LEU A 91 -6.24 4.93 -7.98
N GLY A 92 -6.87 5.89 -8.65
CA GLY A 92 -8.08 5.59 -9.39
C GLY A 92 -7.85 4.56 -10.48
N GLN A 93 -6.75 4.69 -11.22
CA GLN A 93 -6.42 3.77 -12.30
C GLN A 93 -6.06 2.38 -11.76
N GLU A 94 -5.27 2.35 -10.68
CA GLU A 94 -4.87 1.09 -10.08
C GLU A 94 -6.08 0.36 -9.48
N LEU A 95 -6.98 1.11 -8.88
CA LEU A 95 -8.19 0.52 -8.32
C LEU A 95 -9.07 -0.09 -9.42
N ALA A 96 -9.25 0.61 -10.52
CA ALA A 96 -10.01 0.08 -11.63
C ALA A 96 -9.39 -1.19 -12.20
N SER A 97 -8.07 -1.20 -12.31
CA SER A 97 -7.33 -2.36 -12.79
C SER A 97 -7.49 -3.54 -11.83
N TRP A 98 -7.40 -3.27 -10.54
CA TRP A 98 -7.59 -4.28 -9.52
C TRP A 98 -8.99 -4.90 -9.60
N ASN A 99 -10.01 -4.05 -9.72
CA ASN A 99 -11.38 -4.54 -9.79
C ASN A 99 -11.60 -5.43 -11.00
N ARG A 100 -11.02 -5.08 -12.15
CA ARG A 100 -11.10 -5.93 -13.33
C ARG A 100 -10.40 -7.26 -13.10
N PHE A 101 -9.25 -7.21 -12.46
CA PHE A 101 -8.49 -8.43 -12.18
C PHE A 101 -9.25 -9.36 -11.26
N VAL A 102 -9.80 -8.82 -10.17
CA VAL A 102 -10.56 -9.61 -9.21
C VAL A 102 -11.77 -10.23 -9.89
N SER A 103 -12.46 -9.46 -10.71
CA SER A 103 -13.64 -9.96 -11.42
C SER A 103 -13.25 -11.11 -12.37
N ALA A 104 -12.17 -10.94 -13.11
CA ALA A 104 -11.70 -11.97 -14.03
C ALA A 104 -11.30 -13.24 -13.30
N VAL A 105 -10.59 -13.10 -12.19
CA VAL A 105 -10.22 -14.26 -11.39
C VAL A 105 -11.46 -14.96 -10.86
N GLY A 106 -12.43 -14.17 -10.40
CA GLY A 106 -13.68 -14.74 -9.91
C GLY A 106 -14.41 -15.54 -10.96
N HIS A 107 -14.43 -15.08 -12.21
CA HIS A 107 -15.06 -15.82 -13.29
C HIS A 107 -14.39 -17.18 -13.50
N VAL A 108 -13.06 -17.18 -13.47
CA VAL A 108 -12.33 -18.45 -13.62
C VAL A 108 -12.64 -19.40 -12.47
N LEU A 109 -12.61 -18.89 -11.25
CA LEU A 109 -12.83 -19.73 -10.07
C LEU A 109 -14.25 -20.26 -9.99
N ALA A 110 -15.21 -19.55 -10.57
CA ALA A 110 -16.59 -19.99 -10.55
C ALA A 110 -16.94 -20.97 -11.67
N ALA A 111 -16.01 -21.23 -12.59
CA ALA A 111 -16.28 -22.08 -13.72
C ALA A 111 -16.53 -23.53 -13.27
N GLU A 112 -17.43 -24.20 -13.97
CA GLU A 112 -17.72 -25.61 -13.71
C GLU A 112 -17.29 -26.43 -14.91
N SER A 113 -16.84 -27.65 -14.64
CA SER A 113 -16.37 -28.56 -15.70
C SER A 113 -17.49 -29.10 -16.58
#